data_28eb454703a91d2f150ea4cac476b235
#
_entry.id   28eb454703a91d2f150ea4cac476b235
#
_cell.length_a   1.000
_cell.length_b   1.000
_cell.length_c   1.000
_cell.angle_alpha   90.00
_cell.angle_beta   90.00
_cell.angle_gamma   90.00
#
_symmetry.space_group_name_H-M   'P 1'
#
loop_
_entity.id
_entity.type
_entity.pdbx_description
1 polymer ?
#
loop_
_entity_poly.entity_id
_entity_poly.type
_entity_poly.pdbx_seq_one_letter_code
_entity_poly.pdbx_strand_id
1 'polypeptide(L)'
;AEAVGNTPLIKLQGPSAATGCYIYGKCDFMNPAGSVKDRAALNIFREAEAAGNLGRGGVIVEGTAGNTGIGLAAVAATRGVRCVVVIPETQTEEKKAALRQLGARVVEVPAAPYKSENNYQKVSKRLAEALGGVWANQFDNVANRDAHVRTTGPEIWRQTEGRVDAFSCAVGTGGTLAGTAQFLREASGGRVRIGLTDPPGAALFRYYRDGEPASEGDS
;
A
#
# COMPACT_ATOMS: atom_id res chain seq x y z
N ALA A 1 -9.47 3.38 13.02
CA ALA A 1 -9.85 3.03 11.64
C ALA A 1 -10.60 4.17 10.91
N GLU A 2 -11.47 4.90 11.60
CA GLU A 2 -12.28 5.98 10.99
C GLU A 2 -11.48 7.22 10.56
N ALA A 3 -10.30 7.42 11.13
CA ALA A 3 -9.40 8.52 10.79
C ALA A 3 -8.51 8.24 9.54
N VAL A 4 -8.63 7.05 8.93
CA VAL A 4 -7.88 6.71 7.73
C VAL A 4 -8.52 7.38 6.51
N GLY A 5 -7.72 8.07 5.70
CA GLY A 5 -8.19 8.80 4.54
C GLY A 5 -8.52 10.27 4.85
N ASN A 6 -9.18 10.93 3.93
CA ASN A 6 -9.47 12.38 3.95
C ASN A 6 -8.23 13.24 4.26
N THR A 7 -7.07 12.78 3.84
CA THR A 7 -5.81 13.48 4.04
C THR A 7 -5.77 14.78 3.25
N PRO A 8 -5.04 15.81 3.70
CA PRO A 8 -4.93 17.06 2.98
C PRO A 8 -4.29 16.89 1.59
N LEU A 9 -4.65 17.80 0.69
CA LEU A 9 -3.99 18.00 -0.59
C LEU A 9 -3.32 19.38 -0.55
N ILE A 10 -1.99 19.42 -0.54
CA ILE A 10 -1.22 20.65 -0.30
C ILE A 10 -0.46 21.04 -1.54
N LYS A 11 -0.51 22.33 -1.92
CA LYS A 11 0.29 22.87 -3.04
C LYS A 11 1.77 22.85 -2.69
N LEU A 12 2.56 22.23 -3.54
CA LEU A 12 4.01 22.18 -3.42
C LEU A 12 4.62 23.42 -4.09
N GLN A 13 5.04 24.38 -3.29
CA GLN A 13 5.48 25.70 -3.80
C GLN A 13 6.70 25.61 -4.71
N GLY A 14 7.76 24.89 -4.29
CA GLY A 14 8.98 24.73 -5.08
C GLY A 14 8.75 24.11 -6.46
N PRO A 15 8.20 22.89 -6.54
CA PRO A 15 7.88 22.26 -7.82
C PRO A 15 6.91 23.09 -8.67
N SER A 16 5.94 23.76 -8.07
CA SER A 16 4.99 24.58 -8.81
C SER A 16 5.68 25.79 -9.45
N ALA A 17 6.57 26.46 -8.71
CA ALA A 17 7.33 27.60 -9.22
C ALA A 17 8.32 27.18 -10.33
N ALA A 18 8.99 26.04 -10.15
CA ALA A 18 9.98 25.55 -11.12
C ALA A 18 9.36 25.13 -12.46
N THR A 19 8.08 24.67 -12.45
CA THR A 19 7.43 24.14 -13.65
C THR A 19 6.40 25.07 -14.28
N GLY A 20 5.98 26.11 -13.56
CA GLY A 20 4.83 26.95 -13.95
C GLY A 20 3.47 26.25 -13.83
N CYS A 21 3.41 25.04 -13.24
CA CYS A 21 2.19 24.26 -13.03
C CYS A 21 1.72 24.31 -11.57
N TYR A 22 0.46 24.03 -11.34
CA TYR A 22 -0.03 23.79 -9.98
C TYR A 22 0.23 22.32 -9.61
N ILE A 23 1.24 22.09 -8.78
CA ILE A 23 1.62 20.76 -8.30
C ILE A 23 1.15 20.59 -6.87
N TYR A 24 0.39 19.54 -6.60
CA TYR A 24 -0.15 19.20 -5.28
C TYR A 24 0.37 17.86 -4.80
N GLY A 25 0.63 17.77 -3.49
CA GLY A 25 0.95 16.53 -2.80
C GLY A 25 -0.21 16.04 -1.95
N LYS A 26 -0.63 14.79 -2.14
CA LYS A 26 -1.58 14.11 -1.25
C LYS A 26 -0.86 13.65 0.01
N CYS A 27 -1.19 14.21 1.17
CA CYS A 27 -0.43 14.05 2.40
C CYS A 27 -0.77 12.75 3.15
N ASP A 28 -0.59 11.60 2.52
CA ASP A 28 -0.95 10.30 3.13
C ASP A 28 -0.05 9.88 4.31
N PHE A 29 1.04 10.60 4.58
CA PHE A 29 1.78 10.50 5.84
C PHE A 29 0.98 10.99 7.06
N MET A 30 -0.13 11.68 6.85
CA MET A 30 -1.04 12.11 7.90
C MET A 30 -2.11 11.06 8.26
N ASN A 31 -2.12 9.91 7.63
CA ASN A 31 -2.91 8.77 8.09
C ASN A 31 -2.43 8.30 9.48
N PRO A 32 -3.28 7.65 10.29
CA PRO A 32 -2.97 7.27 11.68
C PRO A 32 -1.69 6.46 11.88
N ALA A 33 -1.36 5.56 10.95
CA ALA A 33 -0.12 4.79 11.00
C ALA A 33 0.99 5.40 10.10
N GLY A 34 0.79 6.60 9.58
CA GLY A 34 1.80 7.43 8.94
C GLY A 34 2.03 7.15 7.46
N SER A 35 1.16 6.44 6.76
CA SER A 35 1.39 6.15 5.34
C SER A 35 0.14 5.90 4.52
N VAL A 36 0.33 5.87 3.19
CA VAL A 36 -0.69 5.46 2.22
C VAL A 36 -1.18 4.01 2.44
N LYS A 37 -0.39 3.17 3.10
CA LYS A 37 -0.74 1.76 3.34
C LYS A 37 -1.86 1.57 4.35
N ASP A 38 -2.16 2.56 5.15
CA ASP A 38 -3.31 2.55 6.07
C ASP A 38 -4.61 2.34 5.31
N ARG A 39 -4.73 2.95 4.11
CA ARG A 39 -5.90 2.79 3.24
C ARG A 39 -6.06 1.36 2.74
N ALA A 40 -4.96 0.79 2.22
CA ALA A 40 -4.94 -0.60 1.77
C ALA A 40 -5.25 -1.55 2.92
N ALA A 41 -4.59 -1.37 4.08
CA ALA A 41 -4.82 -2.17 5.27
C ALA A 41 -6.29 -2.14 5.70
N LEU A 42 -6.88 -0.95 5.83
CA LEU A 42 -8.28 -0.83 6.23
C LEU A 42 -9.24 -1.51 5.25
N ASN A 43 -8.99 -1.39 3.94
CA ASN A 43 -9.88 -2.02 2.96
C ASN A 43 -9.69 -3.53 2.89
N ILE A 44 -8.48 -4.06 3.05
CA ILE A 44 -8.22 -5.49 3.19
C ILE A 44 -9.01 -6.07 4.39
N PHE A 45 -8.99 -5.38 5.52
CA PHE A 45 -9.80 -5.77 6.68
C PHE A 45 -11.30 -5.77 6.37
N ARG A 46 -11.81 -4.70 5.76
CA ARG A 46 -13.25 -4.57 5.43
C ARG A 46 -13.73 -5.68 4.49
N GLU A 47 -12.95 -5.97 3.46
CA GLU A 47 -13.31 -7.05 2.51
C GLU A 47 -13.26 -8.43 3.19
N ALA A 48 -12.26 -8.69 4.03
CA ALA A 48 -12.15 -9.94 4.76
C ALA A 48 -13.27 -10.11 5.80
N GLU A 49 -13.66 -9.05 6.50
CA GLU A 49 -14.81 -9.02 7.41
C GLU A 49 -16.13 -9.24 6.67
N ALA A 50 -16.34 -8.55 5.55
CA ALA A 50 -17.54 -8.67 4.73
C ALA A 50 -17.70 -10.08 4.14
N ALA A 51 -16.59 -10.74 3.81
CA ALA A 51 -16.58 -12.13 3.34
C ALA A 51 -16.75 -13.16 4.48
N GLY A 52 -16.81 -12.72 5.74
CA GLY A 52 -16.88 -13.61 6.90
C GLY A 52 -15.58 -14.35 7.23
N ASN A 53 -14.48 -13.98 6.59
CA ASN A 53 -13.18 -14.64 6.76
C ASN A 53 -12.37 -14.07 7.93
N LEU A 54 -12.73 -12.90 8.44
CA LEU A 54 -12.02 -12.23 9.53
C LEU A 54 -13.03 -11.64 10.51
N GLY A 55 -12.86 -11.93 11.79
CA GLY A 55 -13.68 -11.39 12.86
C GLY A 55 -12.87 -11.18 14.13
N ARG A 56 -13.49 -10.70 15.18
CA ARG A 56 -12.84 -10.48 16.48
C ARG A 56 -12.18 -11.78 16.99
N GLY A 57 -10.92 -11.67 17.40
CA GLY A 57 -10.11 -12.84 17.80
C GLY A 57 -9.47 -13.60 16.64
N GLY A 58 -9.84 -13.28 15.39
CA GLY A 58 -9.22 -13.82 14.19
C GLY A 58 -7.75 -13.43 14.06
N VAL A 59 -7.13 -13.91 12.98
CA VAL A 59 -5.71 -13.64 12.68
C VAL A 59 -5.57 -13.11 11.26
N ILE A 60 -4.82 -12.03 11.10
CA ILE A 60 -4.33 -11.57 9.79
C ILE A 60 -2.81 -11.72 9.74
N VAL A 61 -2.31 -12.21 8.62
CA VAL A 61 -0.88 -12.45 8.40
C VAL A 61 -0.42 -11.73 7.14
N GLU A 62 0.74 -11.09 7.21
CA GLU A 62 1.37 -10.47 6.03
C GLU A 62 2.88 -10.66 6.05
N GLY A 63 3.44 -10.90 4.86
CA GLY A 63 4.88 -10.88 4.62
C GLY A 63 5.30 -9.50 4.14
N THR A 64 5.86 -8.69 5.01
CA THR A 64 6.27 -7.33 4.64
C THR A 64 7.34 -6.75 5.55
N ALA A 65 8.27 -6.03 4.95
CA ALA A 65 9.29 -5.25 5.66
C ALA A 65 8.93 -3.75 5.76
N GLY A 66 7.71 -3.36 5.37
CA GLY A 66 7.35 -1.96 5.17
C GLY A 66 6.04 -1.54 5.84
N ASN A 67 5.55 -0.40 5.36
CA ASN A 67 4.39 0.29 5.90
C ASN A 67 3.08 -0.52 5.90
N THR A 68 2.97 -1.55 5.05
CA THR A 68 1.77 -2.40 5.05
C THR A 68 1.61 -3.15 6.36
N GLY A 69 2.69 -3.69 6.92
CA GLY A 69 2.66 -4.33 8.24
C GLY A 69 2.23 -3.36 9.35
N ILE A 70 2.74 -2.13 9.30
CA ILE A 70 2.40 -1.07 10.26
C ILE A 70 0.90 -0.72 10.15
N GLY A 71 0.40 -0.50 8.93
CA GLY A 71 -1.02 -0.22 8.70
C GLY A 71 -1.93 -1.37 9.14
N LEU A 72 -1.56 -2.63 8.82
CA LEU A 72 -2.32 -3.81 9.25
C LEU A 72 -2.33 -3.96 10.78
N ALA A 73 -1.19 -3.76 11.44
CA ALA A 73 -1.10 -3.82 12.91
C ALA A 73 -1.98 -2.75 13.58
N ALA A 74 -1.94 -1.51 13.07
CA ALA A 74 -2.76 -0.42 13.57
C ALA A 74 -4.26 -0.69 13.43
N VAL A 75 -4.70 -1.19 12.28
CA VAL A 75 -6.11 -1.56 12.06
C VAL A 75 -6.50 -2.75 12.92
N ALA A 76 -5.67 -3.80 13.00
CA ALA A 76 -5.90 -5.00 13.81
C ALA A 76 -6.14 -4.67 15.28
N ALA A 77 -5.32 -3.77 15.85
CA ALA A 77 -5.46 -3.32 17.23
C ALA A 77 -6.84 -2.70 17.51
N THR A 78 -7.41 -1.96 16.55
CA THR A 78 -8.75 -1.34 16.69
C THR A 78 -9.90 -2.33 16.52
N ARG A 79 -9.64 -3.52 15.94
CA ARG A 79 -10.66 -4.54 15.62
C ARG A 79 -10.62 -5.75 16.54
N GLY A 80 -9.65 -5.81 17.46
CA GLY A 80 -9.45 -7.00 18.30
C GLY A 80 -9.04 -8.23 17.50
N VAL A 81 -8.31 -8.03 16.40
CA VAL A 81 -7.74 -9.05 15.53
C VAL A 81 -6.24 -9.19 15.84
N ARG A 82 -5.72 -10.41 15.83
CA ARG A 82 -4.29 -10.65 15.98
C ARG A 82 -3.58 -10.39 14.65
N CYS A 83 -2.54 -9.57 14.67
CA CYS A 83 -1.70 -9.29 13.49
C CYS A 83 -0.38 -10.03 13.61
N VAL A 84 -0.01 -10.77 12.57
CA VAL A 84 1.28 -11.46 12.47
C VAL A 84 2.00 -10.92 11.23
N VAL A 85 3.21 -10.41 11.42
CA VAL A 85 4.05 -9.89 10.33
C VAL A 85 5.30 -10.75 10.20
N VAL A 86 5.46 -11.36 9.03
CA VAL A 86 6.68 -12.10 8.68
C VAL A 86 7.65 -11.16 7.99
N ILE A 87 8.86 -11.06 8.52
CA ILE A 87 9.85 -10.07 8.08
C ILE A 87 11.24 -10.75 7.96
N PRO A 88 12.06 -10.36 6.96
CA PRO A 88 13.44 -10.81 6.93
C PRO A 88 14.22 -10.34 8.17
N GLU A 89 15.03 -11.21 8.75
CA GLU A 89 15.86 -10.90 9.93
C GLU A 89 16.82 -9.72 9.69
N THR A 90 17.20 -9.50 8.43
CA THR A 90 18.09 -8.41 7.99
C THR A 90 17.46 -7.02 8.10
N GLN A 91 16.15 -6.90 8.38
CA GLN A 91 15.50 -5.62 8.58
C GLN A 91 15.87 -4.97 9.91
N THR A 92 15.82 -3.64 9.94
CA THR A 92 16.24 -2.85 11.10
C THR A 92 15.39 -3.11 12.33
N GLU A 93 16.01 -3.04 13.51
CA GLU A 93 15.29 -3.21 14.79
C GLU A 93 14.22 -2.13 15.01
N GLU A 94 14.41 -0.92 14.48
CA GLU A 94 13.40 0.15 14.55
C GLU A 94 12.09 -0.27 13.88
N LYS A 95 12.15 -0.91 12.70
CA LYS A 95 10.95 -1.40 12.01
C LYS A 95 10.27 -2.51 12.80
N LYS A 96 11.05 -3.44 13.34
CA LYS A 96 10.54 -4.55 14.15
C LYS A 96 9.91 -4.03 15.45
N ALA A 97 10.55 -3.06 16.10
CA ALA A 97 10.04 -2.42 17.31
C ALA A 97 8.72 -1.69 17.05
N ALA A 98 8.63 -0.93 15.96
CA ALA A 98 7.40 -0.23 15.58
C ALA A 98 6.21 -1.20 15.39
N LEU A 99 6.42 -2.35 14.76
CA LEU A 99 5.40 -3.39 14.61
C LEU A 99 4.97 -3.97 15.96
N ARG A 100 5.95 -4.28 16.84
CA ARG A 100 5.68 -4.82 18.19
C ARG A 100 4.92 -3.81 19.06
N GLN A 101 5.26 -2.51 18.97
CA GLN A 101 4.55 -1.44 19.70
C GLN A 101 3.08 -1.32 19.29
N LEU A 102 2.74 -1.61 18.05
CA LEU A 102 1.37 -1.67 17.56
C LEU A 102 0.65 -2.99 17.88
N GLY A 103 1.29 -3.88 18.63
CA GLY A 103 0.71 -5.15 19.06
C GLY A 103 0.84 -6.29 18.03
N ALA A 104 1.60 -6.11 16.95
CA ALA A 104 1.83 -7.19 16.01
C ALA A 104 2.83 -8.21 16.55
N ARG A 105 2.58 -9.49 16.29
CA ARG A 105 3.59 -10.54 16.47
C ARG A 105 4.51 -10.52 15.26
N VAL A 106 5.79 -10.25 15.49
CA VAL A 106 6.82 -10.25 14.45
C VAL A 106 7.45 -11.65 14.40
N VAL A 107 7.47 -12.25 13.22
CA VAL A 107 8.14 -13.52 12.92
C VAL A 107 9.30 -13.21 11.99
N GLU A 108 10.49 -13.39 12.50
CA GLU A 108 11.74 -13.15 11.74
C GLU A 108 12.13 -14.42 10.99
N VAL A 109 12.50 -14.28 9.72
CA VAL A 109 12.96 -15.39 8.88
C VAL A 109 14.25 -15.00 8.17
N PRO A 110 15.11 -15.96 7.83
CA PRO A 110 16.28 -15.68 7.02
C PRO A 110 15.94 -14.99 5.71
N ALA A 111 16.78 -14.07 5.28
CA ALA A 111 16.60 -13.40 3.98
C ALA A 111 16.73 -14.43 2.84
N ALA A 112 15.75 -14.49 1.97
CA ALA A 112 15.72 -15.43 0.86
C ALA A 112 15.15 -14.76 -0.40
N PRO A 113 15.65 -15.08 -1.61
CA PRO A 113 15.12 -14.58 -2.87
C PRO A 113 13.63 -14.93 -3.06
N TYR A 114 12.90 -14.13 -3.81
CA TYR A 114 11.46 -14.36 -4.06
C TYR A 114 11.15 -15.76 -4.62
N LYS A 115 12.04 -16.33 -5.45
CA LYS A 115 11.87 -17.68 -5.99
C LYS A 115 11.96 -18.80 -4.95
N SER A 116 12.58 -18.54 -3.79
CA SER A 116 12.72 -19.51 -2.70
C SER A 116 11.39 -19.69 -1.97
N GLU A 117 11.09 -20.94 -1.57
CA GLU A 117 9.95 -21.23 -0.68
C GLU A 117 10.12 -20.63 0.73
N ASN A 118 11.35 -20.31 1.11
CA ASN A 118 11.67 -19.66 2.38
C ASN A 118 11.58 -18.13 2.32
N ASN A 119 11.18 -17.56 1.17
CA ASN A 119 10.92 -16.13 1.09
C ASN A 119 9.81 -15.72 2.06
N TYR A 120 10.00 -14.62 2.76
CA TYR A 120 9.10 -14.13 3.82
C TYR A 120 7.63 -14.00 3.37
N GLN A 121 7.37 -13.66 2.11
CA GLN A 121 6.01 -13.58 1.57
C GLN A 121 5.37 -14.97 1.46
N LYS A 122 6.10 -15.98 0.97
CA LYS A 122 5.61 -17.35 0.88
C LYS A 122 5.46 -18.00 2.26
N VAL A 123 6.38 -17.70 3.17
CA VAL A 123 6.26 -18.12 4.58
C VAL A 123 5.02 -17.52 5.21
N SER A 124 4.71 -16.25 4.96
CA SER A 124 3.52 -15.61 5.51
C SER A 124 2.23 -16.26 5.03
N LYS A 125 2.17 -16.66 3.75
CA LYS A 125 1.03 -17.41 3.20
C LYS A 125 0.81 -18.72 3.95
N ARG A 126 1.85 -19.56 4.04
CA ARG A 126 1.76 -20.85 4.76
C ARG A 126 1.42 -20.67 6.23
N LEU A 127 1.93 -19.61 6.86
CA LEU A 127 1.62 -19.31 8.25
C LEU A 127 0.16 -18.89 8.42
N ALA A 128 -0.40 -18.11 7.50
CA ALA A 128 -1.82 -17.76 7.51
C ALA A 128 -2.70 -19.02 7.43
N GLU A 129 -2.38 -19.91 6.50
CA GLU A 129 -3.08 -21.19 6.33
C GLU A 129 -2.99 -22.05 7.61
N ALA A 130 -1.80 -22.18 8.18
CA ALA A 130 -1.59 -22.98 9.40
C ALA A 130 -2.30 -22.41 10.63
N LEU A 131 -2.51 -21.11 10.69
CA LEU A 131 -3.21 -20.43 11.78
C LEU A 131 -4.73 -20.32 11.55
N GLY A 132 -5.25 -20.81 10.43
CA GLY A 132 -6.63 -20.57 10.02
C GLY A 132 -6.97 -19.09 9.91
N GLY A 133 -6.00 -18.29 9.52
CA GLY A 133 -6.09 -16.83 9.42
C GLY A 133 -6.19 -16.33 7.98
N VAL A 134 -6.33 -15.02 7.82
CA VAL A 134 -6.34 -14.34 6.53
C VAL A 134 -4.93 -13.93 6.13
N TRP A 135 -4.48 -14.33 4.96
CA TRP A 135 -3.30 -13.76 4.34
C TRP A 135 -3.66 -12.47 3.61
N ALA A 136 -3.10 -11.33 4.05
CA ALA A 136 -3.44 -10.02 3.49
C ALA A 136 -3.01 -9.86 2.03
N ASN A 137 -1.86 -10.46 1.64
CA ASN A 137 -1.37 -10.57 0.27
C ASN A 137 -1.41 -9.24 -0.50
N GLN A 138 -0.72 -8.24 -0.01
CA GLN A 138 -0.76 -6.87 -0.55
C GLN A 138 -0.47 -6.76 -2.05
N PHE A 139 0.25 -7.71 -2.64
CA PHE A 139 0.64 -7.65 -4.04
C PHE A 139 -0.45 -8.12 -5.00
N ASP A 140 -1.23 -9.15 -4.64
CA ASP A 140 -2.25 -9.72 -5.52
C ASP A 140 -3.68 -9.43 -5.05
N ASN A 141 -3.85 -9.05 -3.79
CA ASN A 141 -5.17 -8.75 -3.24
C ASN A 141 -5.72 -7.43 -3.80
N VAL A 142 -6.73 -7.54 -4.64
CA VAL A 142 -7.38 -6.39 -5.30
C VAL A 142 -7.99 -5.40 -4.32
N ALA A 143 -8.25 -5.79 -3.07
CA ALA A 143 -8.70 -4.88 -2.02
C ALA A 143 -7.73 -3.71 -1.79
N ASN A 144 -6.43 -3.91 -2.06
CA ASN A 144 -5.43 -2.84 -2.04
C ASN A 144 -5.74 -1.76 -3.10
N ARG A 145 -5.96 -2.16 -4.35
CA ARG A 145 -6.36 -1.24 -5.44
C ARG A 145 -7.70 -0.57 -5.13
N ASP A 146 -8.68 -1.34 -4.70
CA ASP A 146 -10.04 -0.87 -4.48
C ASP A 146 -10.14 0.15 -3.33
N ALA A 147 -9.20 0.10 -2.37
CA ALA A 147 -9.05 1.16 -1.38
C ALA A 147 -8.86 2.54 -2.04
N HIS A 148 -8.07 2.60 -3.09
CA HIS A 148 -7.76 3.86 -3.79
C HIS A 148 -8.83 4.27 -4.79
N VAL A 149 -9.54 3.33 -5.39
CA VAL A 149 -10.75 3.61 -6.19
C VAL A 149 -11.81 4.27 -5.33
N ARG A 150 -12.00 3.75 -4.09
CA ARG A 150 -13.07 4.21 -3.19
C ARG A 150 -12.69 5.44 -2.37
N THR A 151 -11.42 5.77 -2.21
CA THR A 151 -10.97 6.85 -1.31
C THR A 151 -10.04 7.85 -1.96
N THR A 152 -8.83 7.48 -2.34
CA THR A 152 -7.79 8.40 -2.83
C THR A 152 -8.22 9.14 -4.09
N GLY A 153 -8.73 8.43 -5.08
CA GLY A 153 -9.24 9.02 -6.32
C GLY A 153 -10.37 10.02 -6.08
N PRO A 154 -11.46 9.62 -5.40
CA PRO A 154 -12.56 10.54 -5.03
C PRO A 154 -12.12 11.74 -4.22
N GLU A 155 -11.19 11.56 -3.26
CA GLU A 155 -10.67 12.66 -2.45
C GLU A 155 -9.92 13.68 -3.29
N ILE A 156 -9.00 13.23 -4.16
CA ILE A 156 -8.25 14.11 -5.06
C ILE A 156 -9.23 14.86 -5.98
N TRP A 157 -10.18 14.17 -6.59
CA TRP A 157 -11.17 14.77 -7.47
C TRP A 157 -11.96 15.85 -6.79
N ARG A 158 -12.49 15.57 -5.59
CA ARG A 158 -13.24 16.54 -4.79
C ARG A 158 -12.37 17.72 -4.36
N GLN A 159 -11.16 17.49 -3.87
CA GLN A 159 -10.24 18.52 -3.36
C GLN A 159 -9.72 19.45 -4.45
N THR A 160 -9.75 19.00 -5.71
CA THR A 160 -9.38 19.81 -6.88
C THR A 160 -10.59 20.35 -7.65
N GLU A 161 -11.81 20.10 -7.17
CA GLU A 161 -13.04 20.46 -7.88
C GLU A 161 -13.09 19.89 -9.32
N GLY A 162 -12.54 18.68 -9.50
CA GLY A 162 -12.44 18.02 -10.81
C GLY A 162 -11.37 18.60 -11.75
N ARG A 163 -10.55 19.52 -11.27
CA ARG A 163 -9.49 20.18 -12.07
C ARG A 163 -8.17 19.43 -11.90
N VAL A 164 -8.08 18.24 -12.47
CA VAL A 164 -6.88 17.40 -12.51
C VAL A 164 -6.49 17.17 -13.96
N ASP A 165 -5.29 17.56 -14.33
CA ASP A 165 -4.72 17.29 -15.66
C ASP A 165 -3.88 16.01 -15.68
N ALA A 166 -3.18 15.74 -14.58
CA ALA A 166 -2.33 14.57 -14.45
C ALA A 166 -2.25 14.08 -13.00
N PHE A 167 -2.07 12.78 -12.83
CA PHE A 167 -1.74 12.12 -11.56
C PHE A 167 -0.50 11.26 -11.74
N SER A 168 0.45 11.37 -10.80
CA SER A 168 1.64 10.52 -10.79
C SER A 168 1.96 10.08 -9.37
N CYS A 169 2.44 8.85 -9.22
CA CYS A 169 3.02 8.37 -7.98
C CYS A 169 4.03 7.24 -8.23
N ALA A 170 4.86 6.98 -7.23
CA ALA A 170 5.74 5.82 -7.21
C ALA A 170 4.92 4.52 -7.06
N VAL A 171 5.48 3.42 -7.54
CA VAL A 171 4.83 2.11 -7.53
C VAL A 171 5.65 1.11 -6.73
N GLY A 172 5.04 0.59 -5.64
CA GLY A 172 5.48 -0.64 -4.97
C GLY A 172 4.57 -1.79 -5.39
N THR A 173 3.41 -1.91 -4.74
CA THR A 173 2.38 -2.93 -5.08
C THR A 173 1.53 -2.58 -6.30
N GLY A 174 1.57 -1.34 -6.75
CA GLY A 174 0.72 -0.85 -7.84
C GLY A 174 -0.67 -0.35 -7.42
N GLY A 175 -1.16 -0.72 -6.23
CA GLY A 175 -2.52 -0.42 -5.79
C GLY A 175 -2.89 1.06 -5.84
N THR A 176 -2.01 1.94 -5.35
CA THR A 176 -2.26 3.39 -5.34
C THR A 176 -2.38 3.96 -6.75
N LEU A 177 -1.42 3.65 -7.64
CA LEU A 177 -1.45 4.15 -9.00
C LEU A 177 -2.67 3.60 -9.75
N ALA A 178 -2.89 2.28 -9.71
CA ALA A 178 -3.96 1.62 -10.44
C ALA A 178 -5.35 2.08 -9.97
N GLY A 179 -5.60 2.09 -8.66
CA GLY A 179 -6.91 2.48 -8.13
C GLY A 179 -7.22 3.96 -8.33
N THR A 180 -6.26 4.84 -8.06
CA THR A 180 -6.44 6.28 -8.29
C THR A 180 -6.62 6.59 -9.77
N ALA A 181 -5.82 5.97 -10.64
CA ALA A 181 -5.93 6.13 -12.09
C ALA A 181 -7.28 5.66 -12.64
N GLN A 182 -7.75 4.51 -12.17
CA GLN A 182 -9.07 3.99 -12.57
C GLN A 182 -10.16 5.01 -12.27
N PHE A 183 -10.24 5.51 -11.05
CA PHE A 183 -11.26 6.50 -10.66
C PHE A 183 -11.10 7.82 -11.44
N LEU A 184 -9.88 8.38 -11.51
CA LEU A 184 -9.67 9.68 -12.15
C LEU A 184 -9.96 9.65 -13.65
N ARG A 185 -9.61 8.56 -14.34
CA ARG A 185 -9.95 8.39 -15.76
C ARG A 185 -11.45 8.30 -15.98
N GLU A 186 -12.15 7.53 -15.16
CA GLU A 186 -13.61 7.41 -15.22
C GLU A 186 -14.27 8.76 -14.96
N ALA A 187 -13.96 9.43 -13.86
CA ALA A 187 -14.53 10.71 -13.47
C ALA A 187 -14.25 11.84 -14.47
N SER A 188 -13.12 11.78 -15.19
CA SER A 188 -12.71 12.80 -16.16
C SER A 188 -13.10 12.48 -17.60
N GLY A 189 -13.74 11.35 -17.88
CA GLY A 189 -13.95 10.87 -19.26
C GLY A 189 -12.65 10.61 -20.02
N GLY A 190 -11.62 10.11 -19.32
CA GLY A 190 -10.32 9.74 -19.90
C GLY A 190 -9.32 10.89 -20.04
N ARG A 191 -9.63 12.12 -19.64
CA ARG A 191 -8.78 13.31 -19.83
C ARG A 191 -7.53 13.31 -18.94
N VAL A 192 -7.61 12.78 -17.72
CA VAL A 192 -6.49 12.80 -16.77
C VAL A 192 -5.36 11.89 -17.26
N ARG A 193 -4.18 12.47 -17.40
CA ARG A 193 -2.97 11.72 -17.75
C ARG A 193 -2.41 11.04 -16.51
N ILE A 194 -1.94 9.81 -16.67
CA ILE A 194 -1.40 9.00 -15.57
C ILE A 194 0.10 8.82 -15.81
N GLY A 195 0.89 9.19 -14.80
CA GLY A 195 2.33 9.05 -14.79
C GLY A 195 2.80 8.00 -13.78
N LEU A 196 3.66 7.11 -14.22
CA LEU A 196 4.41 6.21 -13.35
C LEU A 196 5.73 6.91 -12.97
N THR A 197 6.01 7.00 -11.68
CA THR A 197 7.31 7.42 -11.17
C THR A 197 8.07 6.19 -10.71
N ASP A 198 9.19 5.92 -11.34
CA ASP A 198 10.02 4.74 -11.07
C ASP A 198 11.46 5.17 -10.80
N PRO A 199 12.15 4.62 -9.79
CA PRO A 199 13.55 4.93 -9.56
C PRO A 199 14.43 4.37 -10.69
N PRO A 200 15.63 4.97 -10.93
CA PRO A 200 16.57 4.41 -11.88
C PRO A 200 16.88 2.95 -11.60
N GLY A 201 16.82 2.10 -12.62
CA GLY A 201 17.08 0.66 -12.52
C GLY A 201 15.87 -0.21 -12.19
N ALA A 202 14.72 0.37 -11.82
CA ALA A 202 13.50 -0.39 -11.56
C ALA A 202 12.86 -0.95 -12.85
N ALA A 203 12.11 -2.04 -12.72
CA ALA A 203 11.64 -2.83 -13.86
C ALA A 203 10.46 -2.21 -14.62
N LEU A 204 9.61 -1.42 -13.94
CA LEU A 204 8.34 -1.00 -14.54
C LEU A 204 8.52 0.03 -15.66
N PHE A 205 9.46 0.96 -15.53
CA PHE A 205 9.77 1.91 -16.60
C PHE A 205 10.14 1.17 -17.90
N ARG A 206 11.01 0.16 -17.79
CA ARG A 206 11.41 -0.67 -18.95
C ARG A 206 10.24 -1.48 -19.50
N TYR A 207 9.43 -2.06 -18.62
CA TYR A 207 8.24 -2.79 -19.05
C TYR A 207 7.31 -1.92 -19.90
N TYR A 208 7.02 -0.69 -19.47
CA TYR A 208 6.14 0.19 -20.24
C TYR A 208 6.79 0.78 -21.50
N ARG A 209 8.12 0.95 -21.51
CA ARG A 209 8.85 1.44 -22.66
C ARG A 209 9.16 0.36 -23.68
N ASP A 210 9.63 -0.79 -23.23
CA ASP A 210 10.24 -1.83 -24.08
C ASP A 210 9.41 -3.14 -24.15
N GLY A 211 8.38 -3.26 -23.32
CA GLY A 211 7.54 -4.48 -23.22
C GLY A 211 8.13 -5.58 -22.32
N GLU A 212 9.34 -5.40 -21.80
CA GLU A 212 10.03 -6.40 -20.99
C GLU A 212 10.37 -5.87 -19.59
N PRO A 213 9.99 -6.58 -18.52
CA PRO A 213 10.37 -6.20 -17.15
C PRO A 213 11.83 -6.58 -16.88
N ALA A 214 12.73 -5.62 -16.96
CA ALA A 214 14.12 -5.82 -16.64
C ALA A 214 14.56 -4.80 -15.57
N SER A 215 15.04 -5.31 -14.42
CA SER A 215 15.66 -4.47 -13.38
C SER A 215 17.17 -4.45 -13.49
N GLU A 216 17.80 -3.35 -13.14
CA GLU A 216 19.24 -3.20 -12.93
C GLU A 216 19.48 -2.96 -11.45
N GLY A 217 20.26 -3.82 -10.78
CA GLY A 217 20.50 -3.76 -9.35
C GLY A 217 19.46 -4.48 -8.50
N ASP A 218 19.48 -4.22 -7.20
CA ASP A 218 18.67 -4.90 -6.18
C ASP A 218 17.32 -4.20 -5.88
N SER A 219 16.79 -3.44 -6.80
CA SER A 219 15.52 -2.68 -6.61
C SER A 219 14.28 -3.48 -7.00
#